data_d385acc315e96cd97be77c52a1a2a3ef
#
_entry.id   d385acc315e96cd97be77c52a1a2a3ef
#
_cell.length_a   1.000
_cell.length_b   1.000
_cell.length_c   1.000
_cell.angle_alpha   90.00
_cell.angle_beta   90.00
_cell.angle_gamma   90.00
#
_symmetry.space_group_name_H-M   'P 1'
#
loop_
_entity.id
_entity.type
_entity.pdbx_description
1 polymer ?
#
loop_
_entity_poly.entity_id
_entity_poly.type
_entity_poly.pdbx_seq_one_letter_code
_entity_poly.pdbx_strand_id
1 'polypeptide(L)'
;MVEYVGAIHIHSNYSDGSGTIEDIKKAAQEVDLDYIILTDHNTLRAKDDGQEGWHNNTFLLVGAEINDKRNLNHYLALGIDKTFSTRISAKEYVKKVKEKGGIGFIAHPFEERSSMDEHPPYPWNQWDAEHYNGIEIWNHMSEWMEGLNETNKYNYFIHPLKSIISPSAKTLKKWDELNLKRKVVGIGGVDAHAHKLNLLGFFEVEVFPYKVLFKSIRTHLLCDSKLNKSNKGVEFVEDKNEILKVLKSGRLFVSNYYRGDAKGFRFFAQDSKLIYQMGETVEFNEKIKLRVILPNISATIKLIANGNQIDEVENVDAEFRINKPGAYRVEIYLDGKPWIYSNHIRIGI
;
A
#
# COMPACT_ATOMS: atom_id res chain seq x y z
N MET A 1 9.09 -7.25 17.22
CA MET A 1 8.84 -7.11 15.77
C MET A 1 9.85 -6.15 15.18
N VAL A 2 10.27 -6.39 13.94
CA VAL A 2 11.19 -5.53 13.19
C VAL A 2 10.38 -4.86 12.09
N GLU A 3 10.57 -3.55 11.92
CA GLU A 3 9.84 -2.75 10.94
C GLU A 3 10.68 -2.56 9.68
N TYR A 4 10.05 -2.81 8.52
CA TYR A 4 10.60 -2.57 7.19
C TYR A 4 9.71 -1.62 6.43
N VAL A 5 10.31 -0.58 5.86
CA VAL A 5 9.60 0.50 5.17
C VAL A 5 9.83 0.39 3.67
N GLY A 6 8.76 0.41 2.89
CA GLY A 6 8.89 0.27 1.45
C GLY A 6 7.85 1.02 0.62
N ALA A 7 8.08 0.99 -0.68
CA ALA A 7 7.15 1.47 -1.69
C ALA A 7 6.59 0.30 -2.51
N ILE A 8 5.30 0.35 -2.78
CA ILE A 8 4.55 -0.66 -3.52
C ILE A 8 3.92 -0.01 -4.75
N HIS A 9 3.65 -0.80 -5.80
CA HIS A 9 3.04 -0.37 -7.04
C HIS A 9 4.00 0.52 -7.84
N ILE A 10 4.89 -0.12 -8.55
CA ILE A 10 5.98 0.52 -9.30
C ILE A 10 6.04 -0.12 -10.68
N HIS A 11 6.17 0.70 -11.71
CA HIS A 11 6.29 0.29 -13.11
C HIS A 11 7.66 0.63 -13.65
N SER A 12 8.24 -0.28 -14.41
CA SER A 12 9.50 -0.11 -15.10
C SER A 12 9.31 -0.04 -16.62
N ASN A 13 10.41 0.08 -17.34
CA ASN A 13 10.42 -0.02 -18.81
C ASN A 13 10.11 -1.43 -19.35
N TYR A 14 9.74 -2.39 -18.48
CA TYR A 14 9.18 -3.68 -18.90
C TYR A 14 7.67 -3.59 -19.18
N SER A 15 7.00 -2.52 -18.73
CA SER A 15 5.64 -2.18 -19.11
C SER A 15 5.57 -0.74 -19.64
N ASP A 16 5.04 0.18 -18.89
CA ASP A 16 4.78 1.56 -19.28
C ASP A 16 5.50 2.61 -18.43
N GLY A 17 6.31 2.18 -17.47
CA GLY A 17 7.24 3.07 -16.79
C GLY A 17 8.43 3.43 -17.68
N SER A 18 9.07 4.57 -17.43
CA SER A 18 10.21 5.05 -18.24
C SER A 18 11.58 4.64 -17.71
N GLY A 19 11.69 4.28 -16.43
CA GLY A 19 12.97 3.93 -15.82
C GLY A 19 13.30 2.44 -15.91
N THR A 20 14.60 2.16 -15.90
CA THR A 20 15.12 0.80 -15.79
C THR A 20 15.00 0.29 -14.36
N ILE A 21 15.14 -1.03 -14.19
CA ILE A 21 15.21 -1.63 -12.84
C ILE A 21 16.35 -1.03 -12.02
N GLU A 22 17.49 -0.72 -12.66
CA GLU A 22 18.63 -0.08 -11.98
C GLU A 22 18.28 1.33 -11.48
N ASP A 23 17.55 2.13 -12.27
CA ASP A 23 17.09 3.47 -11.86
C ASP A 23 16.16 3.37 -10.63
N ILE A 24 15.24 2.40 -10.65
CA ILE A 24 14.29 2.16 -9.55
C ILE A 24 15.04 1.74 -8.28
N LYS A 25 15.97 0.78 -8.38
CA LYS A 25 16.79 0.32 -7.24
C LYS A 25 17.62 1.46 -6.66
N LYS A 26 18.28 2.24 -7.51
CA LYS A 26 19.05 3.40 -7.10
C LYS A 26 18.19 4.43 -6.39
N ALA A 27 17.03 4.76 -6.93
CA ALA A 27 16.08 5.70 -6.31
C ALA A 27 15.61 5.21 -4.93
N ALA A 28 15.35 3.90 -4.78
CA ALA A 28 14.95 3.31 -3.50
C ALA A 28 16.06 3.39 -2.45
N GLN A 29 17.30 3.11 -2.84
CA GLN A 29 18.47 3.20 -1.96
C GLN A 29 18.75 4.64 -1.52
N GLU A 30 18.59 5.62 -2.41
CA GLU A 30 18.82 7.04 -2.11
C GLU A 30 17.80 7.64 -1.12
N VAL A 31 16.70 6.96 -0.86
CA VAL A 31 15.67 7.36 0.11
C VAL A 31 15.47 6.33 1.23
N ASP A 32 16.45 5.43 1.40
CA ASP A 32 16.53 4.44 2.47
C ASP A 32 15.30 3.54 2.59
N LEU A 33 14.77 3.04 1.45
CA LEU A 33 13.72 2.02 1.47
C LEU A 33 14.31 0.64 1.76
N ASP A 34 13.71 -0.07 2.71
CA ASP A 34 14.07 -1.44 3.04
C ASP A 34 13.59 -2.44 1.97
N TYR A 35 12.48 -2.15 1.29
CA TYR A 35 11.96 -2.96 0.20
C TYR A 35 11.20 -2.12 -0.83
N ILE A 36 11.09 -2.66 -2.04
CA ILE A 36 10.22 -2.15 -3.11
C ILE A 36 9.48 -3.32 -3.76
N ILE A 37 8.25 -3.08 -4.22
CA ILE A 37 7.45 -4.06 -4.94
C ILE A 37 7.15 -3.53 -6.34
N LEU A 38 7.82 -4.15 -7.33
CA LEU A 38 7.60 -3.90 -8.74
C LEU A 38 6.36 -4.65 -9.22
N THR A 39 5.52 -3.99 -10.00
CA THR A 39 4.25 -4.55 -10.47
C THR A 39 3.95 -4.17 -11.92
N ASP A 40 4.91 -4.36 -12.81
CA ASP A 40 4.75 -4.11 -14.24
C ASP A 40 3.48 -4.75 -14.81
N HIS A 41 2.82 -4.08 -15.76
CA HIS A 41 1.57 -4.54 -16.34
C HIS A 41 1.70 -5.89 -17.02
N ASN A 42 0.93 -6.88 -16.52
CA ASN A 42 0.76 -8.21 -17.09
C ASN A 42 2.05 -8.99 -17.37
N THR A 43 3.16 -8.64 -16.74
CA THR A 43 4.46 -9.30 -16.93
C THR A 43 5.20 -9.55 -15.62
N LEU A 44 6.00 -10.62 -15.59
CA LEU A 44 6.97 -10.93 -14.53
C LEU A 44 8.40 -10.92 -15.09
N ARG A 45 8.63 -10.22 -16.20
CA ARG A 45 9.92 -10.23 -16.89
C ARG A 45 11.10 -9.87 -15.99
N ALA A 46 10.93 -8.91 -15.07
CA ALA A 46 11.97 -8.59 -14.10
C ALA A 46 12.37 -9.80 -13.23
N LYS A 47 11.43 -10.67 -12.90
CA LYS A 47 11.70 -11.93 -12.18
C LYS A 47 12.42 -12.93 -13.07
N ASP A 48 11.97 -13.09 -14.31
CA ASP A 48 12.58 -14.01 -15.28
C ASP A 48 14.03 -13.60 -15.60
N ASP A 49 14.32 -12.30 -15.61
CA ASP A 49 15.64 -11.72 -15.78
C ASP A 49 16.49 -11.73 -14.47
N GLY A 50 16.00 -12.37 -13.39
CA GLY A 50 16.74 -12.56 -12.14
C GLY A 50 16.91 -11.28 -11.28
N GLN A 51 16.01 -10.31 -11.44
CA GLN A 51 16.09 -9.03 -10.70
C GLN A 51 15.51 -9.10 -9.28
N GLU A 52 14.70 -10.14 -8.97
CA GLU A 52 14.09 -10.29 -7.65
C GLU A 52 15.15 -10.65 -6.58
N GLY A 53 15.17 -9.93 -5.47
CA GLY A 53 16.08 -10.21 -4.35
C GLY A 53 16.67 -8.95 -3.71
N TRP A 54 17.71 -9.16 -2.90
CA TRP A 54 18.43 -8.10 -2.21
C TRP A 54 19.40 -7.35 -3.15
N HIS A 55 19.27 -6.04 -3.14
CA HIS A 55 20.19 -5.12 -3.79
C HIS A 55 20.71 -4.14 -2.73
N ASN A 56 21.92 -4.39 -2.21
CA ASN A 56 22.42 -3.74 -1.00
C ASN A 56 21.44 -3.98 0.18
N ASN A 57 20.83 -2.91 0.71
CA ASN A 57 19.90 -2.97 1.83
C ASN A 57 18.42 -3.00 1.43
N THR A 58 18.11 -2.95 0.15
CA THR A 58 16.74 -2.92 -0.39
C THR A 58 16.36 -4.25 -1.01
N PHE A 59 15.24 -4.85 -0.59
CA PHE A 59 14.68 -6.05 -1.20
C PHE A 59 13.75 -5.67 -2.35
N LEU A 60 14.02 -6.16 -3.56
CA LEU A 60 13.10 -6.05 -4.70
C LEU A 60 12.23 -7.30 -4.78
N LEU A 61 10.94 -7.16 -4.51
CA LEU A 61 9.93 -8.18 -4.79
C LEU A 61 9.29 -7.89 -6.15
N VAL A 62 9.18 -8.91 -6.99
CA VAL A 62 8.53 -8.80 -8.29
C VAL A 62 7.15 -9.43 -8.26
N GLY A 63 6.15 -8.62 -8.57
CA GLY A 63 4.78 -9.00 -8.86
C GLY A 63 4.35 -8.51 -10.23
N ALA A 64 3.05 -8.48 -10.46
CA ALA A 64 2.47 -7.92 -11.69
C ALA A 64 1.18 -7.18 -11.36
N GLU A 65 0.93 -6.07 -12.01
CA GLU A 65 -0.39 -5.48 -12.08
C GLU A 65 -1.15 -6.11 -13.25
N ILE A 66 -2.19 -6.88 -12.93
CA ILE A 66 -3.02 -7.59 -13.89
C ILE A 66 -4.29 -6.78 -14.13
N ASN A 67 -4.69 -6.64 -15.38
CA ASN A 67 -5.94 -5.98 -15.78
C ASN A 67 -6.77 -6.86 -16.71
N ASP A 68 -8.05 -6.53 -16.88
CA ASP A 68 -8.94 -7.20 -17.82
C ASP A 68 -8.79 -6.66 -19.26
N LYS A 69 -9.52 -7.25 -20.19
CA LYS A 69 -9.47 -6.89 -21.62
C LYS A 69 -9.81 -5.40 -21.89
N ARG A 70 -10.55 -4.76 -20.99
CA ARG A 70 -10.94 -3.34 -21.12
C ARG A 70 -9.95 -2.39 -20.46
N ASN A 71 -8.83 -2.91 -19.99
CA ASN A 71 -7.88 -2.20 -19.15
C ASN A 71 -8.53 -1.65 -17.86
N LEU A 72 -9.47 -2.41 -17.27
CA LEU A 72 -10.11 -2.11 -15.99
C LEU A 72 -9.74 -3.17 -14.95
N ASN A 73 -10.18 -2.93 -13.72
CA ASN A 73 -10.05 -3.90 -12.64
C ASN A 73 -8.60 -4.30 -12.36
N HIS A 74 -7.75 -3.31 -12.20
CA HIS A 74 -6.34 -3.52 -11.93
C HIS A 74 -6.10 -4.25 -10.59
N TYR A 75 -5.16 -5.18 -10.58
CA TYR A 75 -4.93 -6.09 -9.47
C TYR A 75 -3.44 -6.40 -9.30
N LEU A 76 -2.89 -6.01 -8.17
CA LEU A 76 -1.49 -6.30 -7.81
C LEU A 76 -1.38 -7.75 -7.34
N ALA A 77 -0.81 -8.61 -8.17
CA ALA A 77 -0.60 -10.03 -7.90
C ALA A 77 0.84 -10.30 -7.50
N LEU A 78 1.05 -10.84 -6.31
CA LEU A 78 2.37 -11.08 -5.72
C LEU A 78 2.55 -12.55 -5.38
N GLY A 79 3.80 -13.02 -5.39
CA GLY A 79 4.14 -14.41 -5.07
C GLY A 79 3.65 -15.41 -6.11
N ILE A 80 3.50 -15.00 -7.37
CA ILE A 80 3.13 -15.84 -8.51
C ILE A 80 4.35 -16.10 -9.40
N ASP A 81 4.28 -17.17 -10.18
CA ASP A 81 5.35 -17.57 -11.11
C ASP A 81 5.03 -17.28 -12.58
N LYS A 82 3.81 -16.88 -12.88
CA LYS A 82 3.36 -16.43 -14.20
C LYS A 82 2.10 -15.58 -14.10
N THR A 83 1.97 -14.64 -15.02
CA THR A 83 0.78 -13.81 -15.21
C THR A 83 -0.33 -14.62 -15.90
N PHE A 84 -1.46 -13.97 -16.06
CA PHE A 84 -2.65 -14.53 -16.69
C PHE A 84 -3.04 -13.69 -17.91
N SER A 85 -3.82 -14.30 -18.81
CA SER A 85 -4.37 -13.60 -19.96
C SER A 85 -5.31 -12.47 -19.55
N THR A 86 -5.15 -11.30 -20.14
CA THR A 86 -6.10 -10.18 -19.99
C THR A 86 -7.49 -10.46 -20.54
N ARG A 87 -7.70 -11.60 -21.23
CA ARG A 87 -9.01 -11.99 -21.79
C ARG A 87 -9.95 -12.63 -20.77
N ILE A 88 -9.43 -12.97 -19.59
CA ILE A 88 -10.25 -13.52 -18.49
C ILE A 88 -10.79 -12.39 -17.62
N SER A 89 -11.87 -12.65 -16.89
CA SER A 89 -12.49 -11.69 -15.99
C SER A 89 -11.65 -11.45 -14.72
N ALA A 90 -11.89 -10.33 -14.04
CA ALA A 90 -11.23 -10.04 -12.77
C ALA A 90 -11.47 -11.13 -11.71
N LYS A 91 -12.67 -11.66 -11.63
CA LYS A 91 -12.97 -12.81 -10.74
C LYS A 91 -12.09 -14.02 -11.02
N GLU A 92 -11.84 -14.30 -12.30
CA GLU A 92 -11.03 -15.45 -12.71
C GLU A 92 -9.55 -15.26 -12.38
N TYR A 93 -8.94 -14.08 -12.67
CA TYR A 93 -7.53 -13.91 -12.34
C TYR A 93 -7.30 -13.79 -10.82
N VAL A 94 -8.20 -13.17 -10.06
CA VAL A 94 -8.13 -13.17 -8.59
C VAL A 94 -8.16 -14.59 -8.04
N LYS A 95 -9.09 -15.43 -8.52
CA LYS A 95 -9.17 -16.85 -8.15
C LYS A 95 -7.88 -17.60 -8.52
N LYS A 96 -7.37 -17.40 -9.73
CA LYS A 96 -6.15 -18.06 -10.21
C LYS A 96 -4.91 -17.65 -9.41
N VAL A 97 -4.78 -16.39 -9.02
CA VAL A 97 -3.70 -15.92 -8.12
C VAL A 97 -3.72 -16.70 -6.82
N LYS A 98 -4.89 -16.81 -6.17
CA LYS A 98 -5.05 -17.61 -4.94
C LYS A 98 -4.72 -19.10 -5.16
N GLU A 99 -5.24 -19.72 -6.24
CA GLU A 99 -5.01 -21.12 -6.56
C GLU A 99 -3.51 -21.44 -6.78
N LYS A 100 -2.73 -20.45 -7.23
CA LYS A 100 -1.28 -20.55 -7.39
C LYS A 100 -0.48 -20.22 -6.12
N GLY A 101 -1.17 -20.00 -4.98
CA GLY A 101 -0.52 -19.66 -3.72
C GLY A 101 -0.13 -18.19 -3.58
N GLY A 102 -0.40 -17.38 -4.60
CA GLY A 102 -0.15 -15.94 -4.58
C GLY A 102 -1.10 -15.17 -3.66
N ILE A 103 -0.78 -13.93 -3.44
CA ILE A 103 -1.63 -12.95 -2.76
C ILE A 103 -1.91 -11.78 -3.70
N GLY A 104 -3.01 -11.05 -3.48
CA GLY A 104 -3.25 -9.92 -4.33
C GLY A 104 -4.16 -8.85 -3.74
N PHE A 105 -4.01 -7.66 -4.28
CA PHE A 105 -4.64 -6.43 -3.82
C PHE A 105 -5.30 -5.72 -4.99
N ILE A 106 -6.52 -5.26 -4.80
CA ILE A 106 -7.21 -4.42 -5.79
C ILE A 106 -6.49 -3.07 -5.81
N ALA A 107 -5.96 -2.68 -6.96
CA ALA A 107 -5.27 -1.40 -7.15
C ALA A 107 -6.30 -0.26 -7.29
N HIS A 108 -5.96 0.93 -6.78
CA HIS A 108 -6.71 2.19 -6.91
C HIS A 108 -8.22 2.04 -7.19
N PRO A 109 -8.99 1.40 -6.27
CA PRO A 109 -10.31 0.84 -6.56
C PRO A 109 -11.39 1.85 -6.97
N PHE A 110 -11.24 3.11 -6.63
CA PHE A 110 -12.24 4.16 -6.86
C PHE A 110 -11.65 5.37 -7.60
N GLU A 111 -10.88 5.13 -8.64
CA GLU A 111 -10.39 6.23 -9.46
C GLU A 111 -11.53 7.02 -10.11
N GLU A 112 -11.48 8.33 -9.94
CA GLU A 112 -12.39 9.31 -10.55
C GLU A 112 -11.56 10.48 -11.08
N ARG A 113 -11.17 10.45 -12.34
CA ARG A 113 -10.38 11.51 -12.97
C ARG A 113 -10.99 11.91 -14.31
N SER A 114 -10.93 13.20 -14.62
CA SER A 114 -11.48 13.76 -15.86
C SER A 114 -10.58 14.84 -16.47
N SER A 115 -9.38 15.00 -15.93
CA SER A 115 -8.47 16.09 -16.33
C SER A 115 -7.60 15.77 -17.54
N MET A 116 -7.49 14.50 -17.92
CA MET A 116 -6.66 14.03 -19.02
C MET A 116 -7.36 12.89 -19.76
N ASP A 117 -7.90 13.14 -20.96
CA ASP A 117 -8.60 12.15 -21.78
C ASP A 117 -7.71 10.95 -22.17
N GLU A 118 -6.41 11.19 -22.30
CA GLU A 118 -5.40 10.17 -22.65
C GLU A 118 -5.15 9.16 -21.51
N HIS A 119 -5.51 9.53 -20.28
CA HIS A 119 -5.34 8.70 -19.09
C HIS A 119 -6.68 8.57 -18.34
N PRO A 120 -7.64 7.80 -18.87
CA PRO A 120 -8.94 7.61 -18.22
C PRO A 120 -8.80 6.89 -16.87
N PRO A 121 -9.82 6.97 -16.00
CA PRO A 121 -9.82 6.21 -14.75
C PRO A 121 -9.98 4.71 -15.01
N TYR A 122 -9.35 3.90 -14.15
CA TYR A 122 -9.40 2.43 -14.21
C TYR A 122 -10.04 1.83 -12.94
N PRO A 123 -11.30 2.17 -12.58
CA PRO A 123 -11.92 1.76 -11.34
C PRO A 123 -12.18 0.25 -11.29
N TRP A 124 -12.18 -0.29 -10.08
CA TRP A 124 -12.62 -1.65 -9.83
C TRP A 124 -14.13 -1.77 -9.82
N ASN A 125 -14.69 -2.61 -10.69
CA ASN A 125 -16.15 -2.83 -10.81
C ASN A 125 -16.61 -4.28 -10.51
N GLN A 126 -15.68 -5.19 -10.19
CA GLN A 126 -15.95 -6.61 -9.91
C GLN A 126 -15.92 -6.88 -8.39
N TRP A 127 -16.72 -6.11 -7.62
CA TRP A 127 -16.75 -6.19 -6.14
C TRP A 127 -17.30 -7.51 -5.59
N ASP A 128 -17.91 -8.32 -6.44
CA ASP A 128 -18.33 -9.68 -6.16
C ASP A 128 -17.22 -10.73 -6.42
N ALA A 129 -16.03 -10.30 -6.81
CA ALA A 129 -14.84 -11.15 -6.77
C ALA A 129 -14.54 -11.53 -5.33
N GLU A 130 -14.30 -12.82 -5.12
CA GLU A 130 -13.88 -13.35 -3.83
C GLU A 130 -12.36 -13.57 -3.84
N HIS A 131 -11.77 -13.78 -2.64
CA HIS A 131 -10.39 -14.25 -2.49
C HIS A 131 -9.27 -13.22 -2.67
N TYR A 132 -9.53 -11.96 -3.02
CA TYR A 132 -8.48 -10.95 -2.91
C TYR A 132 -8.10 -10.74 -1.43
N ASN A 133 -6.82 -10.48 -1.17
CA ASN A 133 -6.30 -10.31 0.18
C ASN A 133 -6.54 -8.91 0.73
N GLY A 134 -6.52 -7.92 -0.15
CA GLY A 134 -6.63 -6.53 0.25
C GLY A 134 -6.96 -5.58 -0.88
N ILE A 135 -6.92 -4.30 -0.55
CA ILE A 135 -7.11 -3.19 -1.48
C ILE A 135 -6.03 -2.12 -1.25
N GLU A 136 -5.72 -1.39 -2.26
CA GLU A 136 -4.93 -0.17 -2.16
C GLU A 136 -5.81 0.93 -1.57
N ILE A 137 -5.52 1.34 -0.32
CA ILE A 137 -6.33 2.36 0.36
C ILE A 137 -5.86 3.77 0.05
N TRP A 138 -4.59 3.91 -0.33
CA TRP A 138 -3.97 5.18 -0.71
C TRP A 138 -3.02 4.97 -1.88
N ASN A 139 -3.29 5.59 -3.01
CA ASN A 139 -2.46 5.54 -4.20
C ASN A 139 -2.06 6.97 -4.59
N HIS A 140 -0.75 7.23 -4.71
CA HIS A 140 -0.23 8.56 -5.01
C HIS A 140 -0.70 9.06 -6.36
N MET A 141 -0.50 8.28 -7.42
CA MET A 141 -0.77 8.71 -8.79
C MET A 141 -2.27 8.95 -9.00
N SER A 142 -3.12 8.05 -8.47
CA SER A 142 -4.58 8.22 -8.56
C SER A 142 -5.05 9.49 -7.87
N GLU A 143 -4.60 9.76 -6.63
CA GLU A 143 -4.98 10.99 -5.91
C GLU A 143 -4.47 12.24 -6.62
N TRP A 144 -3.23 12.20 -7.14
CA TRP A 144 -2.66 13.30 -7.90
C TRP A 144 -3.47 13.59 -9.15
N MET A 145 -3.82 12.56 -9.93
CA MET A 145 -4.63 12.69 -11.15
C MET A 145 -6.06 13.17 -10.88
N GLU A 146 -6.70 12.70 -9.79
CA GLU A 146 -8.03 13.13 -9.38
C GLU A 146 -8.06 14.61 -8.99
N GLY A 147 -7.04 15.10 -8.33
CA GLY A 147 -6.93 16.50 -7.90
C GLY A 147 -6.52 17.47 -9.01
N LEU A 148 -5.96 16.97 -10.13
CA LEU A 148 -5.44 17.79 -11.21
C LEU A 148 -6.56 18.50 -11.97
N ASN A 149 -6.36 19.80 -12.25
CA ASN A 149 -7.24 20.60 -13.11
C ASN A 149 -6.49 21.76 -13.77
N GLU A 150 -7.15 22.46 -14.68
CA GLU A 150 -6.54 23.56 -15.44
C GLU A 150 -6.00 24.69 -14.56
N THR A 151 -6.58 24.94 -13.39
CA THR A 151 -6.19 26.07 -12.51
C THR A 151 -4.99 25.71 -11.62
N ASN A 152 -4.79 24.43 -11.28
CA ASN A 152 -3.75 24.00 -10.36
C ASN A 152 -2.59 23.23 -11.02
N LYS A 153 -2.67 22.91 -12.31
CA LYS A 153 -1.73 22.02 -13.02
C LYS A 153 -0.25 22.37 -12.79
N TYR A 154 0.13 23.65 -12.92
CA TYR A 154 1.52 24.05 -12.69
C TYR A 154 2.01 23.78 -11.28
N ASN A 155 1.17 24.07 -10.28
CA ASN A 155 1.52 23.80 -8.88
C ASN A 155 1.60 22.30 -8.58
N TYR A 156 0.72 21.48 -9.17
CA TYR A 156 0.71 20.04 -9.02
C TYR A 156 1.96 19.38 -9.63
N PHE A 157 2.41 19.84 -10.81
CA PHE A 157 3.64 19.36 -11.43
C PHE A 157 4.91 19.77 -10.66
N ILE A 158 4.96 21.01 -10.16
CA ILE A 158 6.14 21.50 -9.41
C ILE A 158 6.19 20.91 -8.00
N HIS A 159 5.04 20.64 -7.37
CA HIS A 159 4.93 20.18 -6.00
C HIS A 159 4.10 18.90 -5.86
N PRO A 160 4.47 17.79 -6.50
CA PRO A 160 3.65 16.58 -6.54
C PRO A 160 3.36 15.99 -5.16
N LEU A 161 4.29 16.11 -4.21
CA LEU A 161 4.11 15.60 -2.85
C LEU A 161 3.13 16.43 -2.01
N LYS A 162 3.01 17.72 -2.29
CA LYS A 162 2.08 18.62 -1.58
C LYS A 162 0.62 18.39 -1.98
N SER A 163 0.39 17.89 -3.20
CA SER A 163 -0.95 17.61 -3.72
C SER A 163 -1.58 16.35 -3.12
N ILE A 164 -0.77 15.50 -2.50
CA ILE A 164 -1.24 14.29 -1.83
C ILE A 164 -1.74 14.64 -0.43
N ILE A 165 -3.03 14.49 -0.20
CA ILE A 165 -3.72 14.97 0.99
C ILE A 165 -4.22 13.82 1.85
N SER A 166 -5.05 12.91 1.29
CA SER A 166 -5.69 11.83 2.03
C SER A 166 -6.20 10.71 1.12
N PRO A 167 -6.34 9.48 1.62
CA PRO A 167 -7.11 8.46 0.92
C PRO A 167 -8.51 8.92 0.57
N SER A 168 -9.05 8.44 -0.54
CA SER A 168 -10.45 8.69 -0.92
C SER A 168 -11.41 8.20 0.17
N ALA A 169 -12.37 9.03 0.56
CA ALA A 169 -13.41 8.66 1.52
C ALA A 169 -14.23 7.44 1.06
N LYS A 170 -14.42 7.29 -0.26
CA LYS A 170 -15.11 6.12 -0.84
C LYS A 170 -14.30 4.85 -0.63
N THR A 171 -12.98 4.92 -0.81
CA THR A 171 -12.07 3.79 -0.58
C THR A 171 -12.07 3.38 0.89
N LEU A 172 -11.91 4.33 1.81
CA LEU A 172 -11.92 4.05 3.25
C LEU A 172 -13.24 3.45 3.71
N LYS A 173 -14.38 4.02 3.29
CA LYS A 173 -15.70 3.49 3.60
C LYS A 173 -15.86 2.04 3.11
N LYS A 174 -15.48 1.78 1.86
CA LYS A 174 -15.55 0.42 1.29
C LYS A 174 -14.65 -0.56 2.04
N TRP A 175 -13.45 -0.13 2.41
CA TRP A 175 -12.52 -0.94 3.18
C TRP A 175 -13.07 -1.30 4.57
N ASP A 176 -13.70 -0.34 5.26
CA ASP A 176 -14.38 -0.56 6.54
C ASP A 176 -15.55 -1.54 6.39
N GLU A 177 -16.42 -1.36 5.37
CA GLU A 177 -17.54 -2.27 5.08
C GLU A 177 -17.08 -3.72 4.80
N LEU A 178 -15.96 -3.87 4.10
CA LEU A 178 -15.38 -5.19 3.82
C LEU A 178 -14.84 -5.84 5.09
N ASN A 179 -14.20 -5.07 5.97
CA ASN A 179 -13.64 -5.59 7.21
C ASN A 179 -14.72 -5.99 8.25
N LEU A 180 -15.96 -5.55 8.12
CA LEU A 180 -17.08 -6.10 8.88
C LEU A 180 -17.41 -7.54 8.48
N LYS A 181 -17.19 -7.91 7.23
CA LYS A 181 -17.55 -9.24 6.69
C LYS A 181 -16.39 -10.23 6.75
N ARG A 182 -15.19 -9.81 6.41
CA ARG A 182 -13.97 -10.60 6.40
C ARG A 182 -12.75 -9.69 6.50
N LYS A 183 -11.62 -10.25 6.83
CA LYS A 183 -10.36 -9.51 6.77
C LYS A 183 -10.05 -9.07 5.33
N VAL A 184 -9.81 -7.78 5.15
CA VAL A 184 -9.30 -7.16 3.91
C VAL A 184 -8.19 -6.19 4.28
N VAL A 185 -6.98 -6.48 3.81
CA VAL A 185 -5.79 -5.69 4.14
C VAL A 185 -5.77 -4.39 3.33
N GLY A 186 -5.43 -3.27 3.97
CA GLY A 186 -5.15 -2.00 3.31
C GLY A 186 -3.66 -1.80 3.09
N ILE A 187 -3.25 -1.56 1.84
CA ILE A 187 -1.88 -1.18 1.48
C ILE A 187 -1.86 0.22 0.89
N GLY A 188 -0.67 0.84 0.89
CA GLY A 188 -0.44 2.09 0.16
C GLY A 188 0.45 1.83 -1.05
N GLY A 189 0.17 2.48 -2.16
CA GLY A 189 0.97 2.40 -3.38
C GLY A 189 1.38 3.77 -3.91
N VAL A 190 2.46 3.81 -4.67
CA VAL A 190 2.92 5.04 -5.32
C VAL A 190 2.51 5.13 -6.78
N ASP A 191 2.32 4.00 -7.44
CA ASP A 191 1.97 3.89 -8.85
C ASP A 191 2.95 4.68 -9.74
N ALA A 192 4.24 4.41 -9.50
CA ALA A 192 5.34 5.21 -10.03
C ALA A 192 5.75 4.74 -11.43
N HIS A 193 5.70 5.66 -12.40
CA HIS A 193 6.05 5.42 -13.81
C HIS A 193 7.26 6.23 -14.29
N ALA A 194 7.56 7.36 -13.62
CA ALA A 194 8.63 8.29 -13.99
C ALA A 194 8.58 8.70 -15.46
N HIS A 195 7.39 9.06 -15.97
CA HIS A 195 7.19 9.39 -17.39
C HIS A 195 8.12 10.52 -17.86
N LYS A 196 8.70 10.33 -19.02
CA LYS A 196 9.54 11.33 -19.67
C LYS A 196 8.73 12.14 -20.68
N LEU A 197 8.68 13.44 -20.48
CA LEU A 197 8.03 14.38 -21.38
C LEU A 197 9.07 15.24 -22.09
N ASN A 198 8.96 15.31 -23.41
CA ASN A 198 9.75 16.26 -24.21
C ASN A 198 9.11 17.64 -24.18
N LEU A 199 9.72 18.56 -23.42
CA LEU A 199 9.33 19.96 -23.44
C LEU A 199 10.08 20.69 -24.56
N LEU A 200 9.33 21.37 -25.40
CA LEU A 200 9.87 22.20 -26.50
C LEU A 200 10.77 21.46 -27.52
N GLY A 201 10.72 20.14 -27.59
CA GLY A 201 11.50 19.34 -28.53
C GLY A 201 12.99 19.18 -28.19
N PHE A 202 13.48 19.81 -27.10
CA PHE A 202 14.91 19.81 -26.73
C PHE A 202 15.18 19.36 -25.29
N PHE A 203 14.20 19.43 -24.43
CA PHE A 203 14.37 19.09 -23.01
C PHE A 203 13.48 17.91 -22.65
N GLU A 204 14.10 16.80 -22.30
CA GLU A 204 13.43 15.68 -21.66
C GLU A 204 13.30 15.97 -20.16
N VAL A 205 12.07 16.04 -19.65
CA VAL A 205 11.77 16.22 -18.24
C VAL A 205 11.10 14.94 -17.74
N GLU A 206 11.67 14.38 -16.71
CA GLU A 206 11.07 13.25 -16.00
C GLU A 206 9.95 13.77 -15.07
N VAL A 207 8.72 13.38 -15.37
CA VAL A 207 7.57 13.74 -14.56
C VAL A 207 7.43 12.72 -13.42
N PHE A 208 7.60 13.19 -12.20
CA PHE A 208 7.60 12.40 -10.97
C PHE A 208 8.67 11.30 -10.97
N PRO A 209 9.96 11.66 -10.85
CA PRO A 209 11.03 10.70 -10.64
C PRO A 209 10.72 9.72 -9.52
N TYR A 210 11.10 8.44 -9.65
CA TYR A 210 10.88 7.41 -8.61
C TYR A 210 11.31 7.90 -7.22
N LYS A 211 12.49 8.53 -7.13
CA LYS A 211 13.01 9.11 -5.89
C LYS A 211 12.05 10.12 -5.23
N VAL A 212 11.28 10.86 -6.03
CA VAL A 212 10.29 11.81 -5.51
C VAL A 212 9.08 11.05 -4.98
N LEU A 213 8.52 10.14 -5.77
CA LEU A 213 7.34 9.37 -5.39
C LEU A 213 7.60 8.46 -4.17
N PHE A 214 8.80 7.90 -4.05
CA PHE A 214 9.20 7.09 -2.88
C PHE A 214 9.27 7.89 -1.56
N LYS A 215 9.15 9.20 -1.62
CA LYS A 215 8.99 10.08 -0.45
C LYS A 215 7.54 10.44 -0.14
N SER A 216 6.58 9.80 -0.79
CA SER A 216 5.15 10.01 -0.55
C SER A 216 4.54 8.88 0.28
N ILE A 217 3.76 8.02 -0.34
CA ILE A 217 3.05 6.93 0.32
C ILE A 217 3.99 5.76 0.54
N ARG A 218 4.12 5.35 1.80
CA ARG A 218 4.93 4.20 2.21
C ARG A 218 4.08 3.18 2.94
N THR A 219 4.38 1.90 2.72
CA THR A 219 3.79 0.79 3.46
C THR A 219 4.85 0.23 4.41
N HIS A 220 4.51 0.16 5.70
CA HIS A 220 5.38 -0.31 6.76
C HIS A 220 5.00 -1.72 7.16
N LEU A 221 5.91 -2.67 6.99
CA LEU A 221 5.74 -4.07 7.35
C LEU A 221 6.30 -4.33 8.76
N LEU A 222 5.53 -5.00 9.62
CA LEU A 222 5.97 -5.39 10.95
C LEU A 222 6.27 -6.90 10.97
N CYS A 223 7.51 -7.26 10.67
CA CYS A 223 7.99 -8.64 10.61
C CYS A 223 8.26 -9.22 12.00
N ASP A 224 8.11 -10.53 12.15
CA ASP A 224 8.38 -11.23 13.42
C ASP A 224 9.87 -11.20 13.78
N SER A 225 10.72 -11.32 12.76
CA SER A 225 12.18 -11.38 12.89
C SER A 225 12.88 -10.45 11.90
N LYS A 226 14.17 -10.30 12.08
CA LYS A 226 15.04 -9.65 11.08
C LYS A 226 15.10 -10.52 9.83
N LEU A 227 15.06 -9.86 8.66
CA LEU A 227 15.34 -10.50 7.39
C LEU A 227 16.84 -10.80 7.28
N ASN A 228 17.17 -11.92 6.61
CA ASN A 228 18.55 -12.42 6.49
C ASN A 228 19.42 -11.53 5.60
N LYS A 229 18.80 -10.78 4.68
CA LYS A 229 19.47 -9.96 3.66
C LYS A 229 20.43 -10.75 2.77
N SER A 230 19.99 -11.93 2.34
CA SER A 230 20.76 -12.86 1.52
C SER A 230 20.00 -13.23 0.24
N ASN A 231 20.72 -13.33 -0.89
CA ASN A 231 20.19 -13.80 -2.17
C ASN A 231 20.43 -15.30 -2.38
N LYS A 232 20.80 -16.05 -1.33
CA LYS A 232 21.20 -17.44 -1.46
C LYS A 232 20.23 -18.40 -0.80
N GLY A 233 19.87 -19.46 -1.53
CA GLY A 233 19.21 -20.65 -0.98
C GLY A 233 17.98 -20.38 -0.14
N VAL A 234 17.95 -20.97 1.05
CA VAL A 234 16.80 -20.91 1.97
C VAL A 234 16.56 -19.51 2.50
N GLU A 235 17.61 -18.74 2.80
CA GLU A 235 17.53 -17.41 3.38
C GLU A 235 16.75 -16.41 2.49
N PHE A 236 17.01 -16.44 1.17
CA PHE A 236 16.25 -15.65 0.21
C PHE A 236 14.75 -16.01 0.23
N VAL A 237 14.45 -17.31 0.25
CA VAL A 237 13.07 -17.81 0.25
C VAL A 237 12.34 -17.43 1.57
N GLU A 238 13.05 -17.49 2.69
CA GLU A 238 12.53 -17.08 4.00
C GLU A 238 12.18 -15.58 4.03
N ASP A 239 13.08 -14.74 3.55
CA ASP A 239 12.88 -13.28 3.51
C ASP A 239 11.68 -12.92 2.62
N LYS A 240 11.62 -13.50 1.41
CA LYS A 240 10.47 -13.32 0.50
C LYS A 240 9.16 -13.78 1.14
N ASN A 241 9.16 -14.95 1.75
CA ASN A 241 7.99 -15.53 2.39
C ASN A 241 7.53 -14.71 3.60
N GLU A 242 8.46 -14.15 4.39
CA GLU A 242 8.10 -13.28 5.51
C GLU A 242 7.45 -11.99 5.03
N ILE A 243 7.99 -11.34 3.98
CA ILE A 243 7.36 -10.16 3.35
C ILE A 243 5.94 -10.48 2.86
N LEU A 244 5.76 -11.56 2.09
CA LEU A 244 4.45 -11.99 1.60
C LEU A 244 3.48 -12.36 2.73
N LYS A 245 3.97 -13.01 3.79
CA LYS A 245 3.20 -13.37 4.98
C LYS A 245 2.69 -12.11 5.72
N VAL A 246 3.55 -11.11 5.91
CA VAL A 246 3.17 -9.86 6.58
C VAL A 246 2.16 -9.09 5.73
N LEU A 247 2.36 -8.97 4.43
CA LEU A 247 1.38 -8.40 3.50
C LEU A 247 0.03 -9.11 3.57
N LYS A 248 0.02 -10.44 3.57
CA LYS A 248 -1.20 -11.27 3.67
C LYS A 248 -1.88 -11.14 5.03
N SER A 249 -1.12 -11.03 6.11
CA SER A 249 -1.66 -10.95 7.46
C SER A 249 -2.33 -9.62 7.77
N GLY A 250 -1.89 -8.53 7.14
CA GLY A 250 -2.32 -7.16 7.45
C GLY A 250 -1.57 -6.57 8.64
N ARG A 251 -0.45 -7.17 9.07
CA ARG A 251 0.40 -6.63 10.11
C ARG A 251 1.29 -5.52 9.55
N LEU A 252 0.63 -4.48 9.09
CA LEU A 252 1.23 -3.36 8.38
C LEU A 252 0.38 -2.10 8.49
N PHE A 253 0.97 -0.96 8.19
CA PHE A 253 0.27 0.31 8.12
C PHE A 253 0.78 1.15 6.93
N VAL A 254 -0.01 2.16 6.56
CA VAL A 254 0.28 3.08 5.46
C VAL A 254 0.59 4.46 6.02
N SER A 255 1.60 5.13 5.49
CA SER A 255 1.95 6.50 5.88
C SER A 255 2.20 7.41 4.69
N ASN A 256 1.98 8.70 4.89
CA ASN A 256 2.50 9.74 4.00
C ASN A 256 3.83 10.27 4.56
N TYR A 257 4.93 9.75 4.06
CA TYR A 257 6.28 10.10 4.51
C TYR A 257 6.60 11.60 4.31
N TYR A 258 6.00 12.25 3.34
CA TYR A 258 6.17 13.69 3.14
C TYR A 258 5.68 14.51 4.34
N ARG A 259 4.76 13.97 5.15
CA ARG A 259 4.29 14.62 6.39
C ARG A 259 5.24 14.40 7.55
N GLY A 260 5.91 13.26 7.60
CA GLY A 260 6.82 12.86 8.65
C GLY A 260 7.20 11.38 8.54
N ASP A 261 8.32 11.01 9.15
CA ASP A 261 8.71 9.60 9.27
C ASP A 261 7.82 8.92 10.31
N ALA A 262 7.09 7.90 9.88
CA ALA A 262 6.17 7.13 10.72
C ALA A 262 6.83 5.89 11.37
N LYS A 263 8.14 5.71 11.19
CA LYS A 263 8.87 4.56 11.75
C LYS A 263 8.78 4.56 13.28
N GLY A 264 8.32 3.44 13.82
CA GLY A 264 8.06 3.31 15.26
C GLY A 264 6.59 3.40 15.65
N PHE A 265 5.68 3.75 14.72
CA PHE A 265 4.24 3.67 14.98
C PHE A 265 3.81 2.24 15.29
N ARG A 266 2.94 2.08 16.30
CA ARG A 266 2.34 0.79 16.68
C ARG A 266 0.85 0.98 16.99
N PHE A 267 0.04 0.02 16.53
CA PHE A 267 -1.36 -0.14 16.90
C PHE A 267 -1.62 -1.62 17.18
N PHE A 268 -2.15 -1.93 18.35
CA PHE A 268 -2.41 -3.29 18.78
C PHE A 268 -3.55 -3.34 19.79
N ALA A 269 -4.20 -4.50 19.90
CA ALA A 269 -5.11 -4.79 20.98
C ALA A 269 -4.36 -5.57 22.08
N GLN A 270 -4.74 -5.36 23.33
CA GLN A 270 -4.15 -6.02 24.48
C GLN A 270 -5.23 -6.38 25.48
N ASP A 271 -5.17 -7.59 26.00
CA ASP A 271 -5.85 -7.98 27.22
C ASP A 271 -4.84 -8.23 28.37
N SER A 272 -5.28 -8.85 29.48
CA SER A 272 -4.40 -9.11 30.61
C SER A 272 -3.27 -10.11 30.34
N LYS A 273 -3.28 -10.83 29.22
CA LYS A 273 -2.37 -11.93 28.91
C LYS A 273 -1.69 -11.83 27.55
N LEU A 274 -2.38 -11.31 26.53
CA LEU A 274 -1.97 -11.40 25.14
C LEU A 274 -1.99 -10.02 24.46
N ILE A 275 -1.14 -9.89 23.47
CA ILE A 275 -1.10 -8.75 22.53
C ILE A 275 -1.49 -9.26 21.16
N TYR A 276 -2.43 -8.58 20.51
CA TYR A 276 -2.96 -8.89 19.19
C TYR A 276 -2.61 -7.76 18.22
N GLN A 277 -2.02 -8.12 17.09
CA GLN A 277 -1.50 -7.16 16.12
C GLN A 277 -2.55 -6.72 15.11
N MET A 278 -2.24 -5.65 14.37
CA MET A 278 -2.99 -5.28 13.16
C MET A 278 -3.18 -6.49 12.25
N GLY A 279 -4.37 -6.61 11.63
CA GLY A 279 -4.74 -7.73 10.76
C GLY A 279 -5.25 -8.97 11.47
N GLU A 280 -5.21 -9.02 12.79
CA GLU A 280 -5.73 -10.17 13.56
C GLU A 280 -7.24 -10.09 13.80
N THR A 281 -7.85 -11.27 13.95
CA THR A 281 -9.24 -11.42 14.42
C THR A 281 -9.19 -12.03 15.81
N VAL A 282 -9.86 -11.39 16.75
CA VAL A 282 -9.78 -11.68 18.20
C VAL A 282 -11.18 -11.87 18.77
N GLU A 283 -11.34 -12.78 19.70
CA GLU A 283 -12.60 -12.91 20.45
C GLU A 283 -12.84 -11.68 21.33
N PHE A 284 -14.06 -11.19 21.36
CA PHE A 284 -14.41 -10.05 22.21
C PHE A 284 -14.42 -10.44 23.69
N ASN A 285 -13.77 -9.63 24.51
CA ASN A 285 -13.94 -9.61 25.94
C ASN A 285 -13.76 -8.17 26.46
N GLU A 286 -14.41 -7.83 27.58
CA GLU A 286 -14.43 -6.48 28.14
C GLU A 286 -13.07 -5.97 28.66
N LYS A 287 -12.05 -6.84 28.75
CA LYS A 287 -10.70 -6.48 29.20
C LYS A 287 -9.80 -6.01 28.05
N ILE A 288 -10.26 -6.19 26.81
CA ILE A 288 -9.48 -5.75 25.64
C ILE A 288 -9.42 -4.23 25.61
N LYS A 289 -8.22 -3.74 25.43
CA LYS A 289 -7.93 -2.32 25.17
C LYS A 289 -7.16 -2.18 23.88
N LEU A 290 -7.41 -1.13 23.16
CA LEU A 290 -6.63 -0.74 21.98
C LEU A 290 -5.54 0.23 22.40
N ARG A 291 -4.33 -0.01 21.92
CA ARG A 291 -3.14 0.81 22.22
C ARG A 291 -2.57 1.38 20.94
N VAL A 292 -2.20 2.64 21.02
CA VAL A 292 -1.49 3.37 19.95
C VAL A 292 -0.20 3.94 20.52
N ILE A 293 0.88 3.83 19.78
CA ILE A 293 2.18 4.45 20.11
C ILE A 293 2.67 5.18 18.86
N LEU A 294 2.97 6.46 18.98
CA LEU A 294 3.52 7.28 17.89
C LEU A 294 5.05 7.40 18.02
N PRO A 295 5.76 7.73 16.92
CA PRO A 295 7.22 7.90 16.93
C PRO A 295 7.66 9.22 17.59
N ASN A 296 7.51 9.34 18.93
CA ASN A 296 7.95 10.48 19.76
C ASN A 296 7.47 11.87 19.30
N ILE A 297 6.34 11.93 18.60
CA ILE A 297 5.72 13.17 18.16
C ILE A 297 4.23 13.17 18.55
N SER A 298 3.75 14.26 19.15
CA SER A 298 2.32 14.40 19.43
C SER A 298 1.55 14.63 18.14
N ALA A 299 0.44 13.92 18.00
CA ALA A 299 -0.45 14.05 16.86
C ALA A 299 -1.88 13.69 17.26
N THR A 300 -2.84 14.05 16.43
CA THR A 300 -4.24 13.67 16.65
C THR A 300 -4.45 12.22 16.27
N ILE A 301 -4.84 11.40 17.24
CA ILE A 301 -5.15 9.98 17.09
C ILE A 301 -6.66 9.82 17.06
N LYS A 302 -7.21 9.37 15.95
CA LYS A 302 -8.64 9.07 15.78
C LYS A 302 -8.88 7.58 15.81
N LEU A 303 -9.75 7.12 16.71
CA LEU A 303 -10.21 5.73 16.72
C LEU A 303 -11.45 5.59 15.83
N ILE A 304 -11.34 4.69 14.86
CA ILE A 304 -12.42 4.35 13.93
C ILE A 304 -12.96 2.96 14.28
N ALA A 305 -14.25 2.83 14.48
CA ALA A 305 -14.95 1.57 14.69
C ALA A 305 -16.04 1.40 13.64
N ASN A 306 -15.98 0.33 12.87
CA ASN A 306 -16.99 0.01 11.84
C ASN A 306 -17.22 1.18 10.85
N GLY A 307 -16.15 1.89 10.50
CA GLY A 307 -16.18 3.04 9.58
C GLY A 307 -16.58 4.39 10.20
N ASN A 308 -16.84 4.44 11.50
CA ASN A 308 -17.20 5.67 12.19
C ASN A 308 -16.12 6.07 13.20
N GLN A 309 -15.77 7.34 13.24
CA GLN A 309 -14.92 7.87 14.31
C GLN A 309 -15.70 7.81 15.64
N ILE A 310 -15.14 7.17 16.64
CA ILE A 310 -15.77 6.98 17.95
C ILE A 310 -15.02 7.67 19.10
N ASP A 311 -13.74 7.98 18.86
CA ASP A 311 -12.89 8.67 19.84
C ASP A 311 -11.77 9.44 19.17
N GLU A 312 -11.21 10.44 19.88
CA GLU A 312 -10.10 11.26 19.40
C GLU A 312 -9.28 11.78 20.58
N VAL A 313 -7.95 11.76 20.45
CA VAL A 313 -7.03 12.32 21.43
C VAL A 313 -5.79 12.89 20.73
N GLU A 314 -5.23 13.96 21.28
CA GLU A 314 -3.94 14.49 20.83
C GLU A 314 -2.85 14.13 21.84
N ASN A 315 -1.96 13.22 21.46
CA ASN A 315 -0.89 12.72 22.32
C ASN A 315 0.17 11.96 21.50
N VAL A 316 1.24 11.52 22.17
CA VAL A 316 2.27 10.60 21.65
C VAL A 316 1.86 9.14 21.78
N ASP A 317 0.88 8.81 22.63
CA ASP A 317 0.30 7.49 22.80
C ASP A 317 -1.17 7.57 23.21
N ALA A 318 -1.90 6.48 23.04
CA ALA A 318 -3.30 6.39 23.48
C ALA A 318 -3.69 4.97 23.92
N GLU A 319 -4.62 4.92 24.86
CA GLU A 319 -5.31 3.69 25.26
C GLU A 319 -6.81 3.92 25.15
N PHE A 320 -7.49 3.09 24.37
CA PHE A 320 -8.95 3.12 24.23
C PHE A 320 -9.57 1.84 24.79
N ARG A 321 -10.60 2.01 25.62
CA ARG A 321 -11.45 0.90 26.05
C ARG A 321 -12.53 0.66 25.01
N ILE A 322 -12.73 -0.59 24.64
CA ILE A 322 -13.79 -0.98 23.72
C ILE A 322 -14.89 -1.73 24.48
N ASN A 323 -16.13 -1.49 24.11
CA ASN A 323 -17.31 -2.06 24.77
C ASN A 323 -18.22 -2.84 23.82
N LYS A 324 -17.84 -2.98 22.54
CA LYS A 324 -18.62 -3.68 21.52
C LYS A 324 -17.71 -4.43 20.55
N PRO A 325 -18.19 -5.55 19.97
CA PRO A 325 -17.55 -6.17 18.81
C PRO A 325 -17.49 -5.20 17.61
N GLY A 326 -16.44 -5.34 16.77
CA GLY A 326 -16.28 -4.52 15.58
C GLY A 326 -14.92 -4.63 14.92
N ALA A 327 -14.79 -3.94 13.78
CA ALA A 327 -13.53 -3.72 13.09
C ALA A 327 -12.96 -2.35 13.50
N TYR A 328 -11.81 -2.36 14.13
CA TYR A 328 -11.16 -1.19 14.71
C TYR A 328 -9.88 -0.84 13.97
N ARG A 329 -9.69 0.41 13.61
CA ARG A 329 -8.46 0.97 13.06
C ARG A 329 -8.23 2.38 13.59
N VAL A 330 -7.04 2.93 13.37
CA VAL A 330 -6.74 4.32 13.72
C VAL A 330 -6.27 5.11 12.51
N GLU A 331 -6.59 6.39 12.55
CA GLU A 331 -6.08 7.40 11.63
C GLU A 331 -5.31 8.44 12.46
N ILE A 332 -4.09 8.75 12.02
CA ILE A 332 -3.25 9.73 12.70
C ILE A 332 -3.12 10.97 11.83
N TYR A 333 -3.31 12.12 12.44
CA TYR A 333 -3.21 13.42 11.79
C TYR A 333 -2.08 14.23 12.42
N LEU A 334 -1.08 14.57 11.65
CA LEU A 334 0.03 15.43 12.05
C LEU A 334 -0.24 16.85 11.54
N ASP A 335 -0.27 17.83 12.46
CA ASP A 335 -0.62 19.23 12.15
C ASP A 335 -1.96 19.36 11.38
N GLY A 336 -2.94 18.56 11.79
CA GLY A 336 -4.27 18.53 11.17
C GLY A 336 -4.34 17.88 9.79
N LYS A 337 -3.25 17.23 9.33
CA LYS A 337 -3.17 16.55 8.02
C LYS A 337 -3.02 15.06 8.18
N PRO A 338 -3.73 14.25 7.37
CA PRO A 338 -3.61 12.80 7.38
C PRO A 338 -2.16 12.34 7.23
N TRP A 339 -1.72 11.46 8.11
CA TRP A 339 -0.34 10.98 8.16
C TRP A 339 -0.24 9.46 8.15
N ILE A 340 -0.95 8.74 9.05
CA ILE A 340 -0.86 7.28 9.17
C ILE A 340 -2.26 6.68 9.17
N TYR A 341 -2.42 5.54 8.49
CA TYR A 341 -3.61 4.68 8.50
C TYR A 341 -3.19 3.26 8.90
N SER A 342 -3.70 2.79 10.05
CA SER A 342 -3.45 1.41 10.49
C SER A 342 -4.35 0.43 9.76
N ASN A 343 -3.93 -0.84 9.65
CA ASN A 343 -4.87 -1.90 9.33
C ASN A 343 -5.81 -2.20 10.51
N HIS A 344 -6.92 -2.87 10.23
CA HIS A 344 -7.93 -3.21 11.23
C HIS A 344 -7.45 -4.30 12.19
N ILE A 345 -7.94 -4.22 13.42
CA ILE A 345 -8.06 -5.35 14.34
C ILE A 345 -9.55 -5.67 14.41
N ARG A 346 -9.92 -6.91 14.09
CA ARG A 346 -11.32 -7.37 14.11
C ARG A 346 -11.58 -8.06 15.45
N ILE A 347 -12.53 -7.56 16.21
CA ILE A 347 -12.79 -8.04 17.57
C ILE A 347 -14.23 -8.50 17.67
N GLY A 348 -14.42 -9.80 17.89
CA GLY A 348 -15.75 -10.40 18.05
C GLY A 348 -16.61 -10.50 16.78
N ILE A 349 -15.98 -10.36 15.59
CA ILE A 349 -16.68 -10.43 14.29
C ILE A 349 -15.95 -11.32 13.31
#